data_678921bfdfe644125e6f6a08def489d2
#
_entry.id   678921bfdfe644125e6f6a08def489d2
#
_cell.length_a   1.000
_cell.length_b   1.000
_cell.length_c   1.000
_cell.angle_alpha   90.00
_cell.angle_beta   90.00
_cell.angle_gamma   90.00
#
_symmetry.space_group_name_H-M   'P 1'
#
loop_
_entity.id
_entity.type
_entity.pdbx_description
1 polymer ?
#
loop_
_entity_poly.entity_id
_entity_poly.type
_entity_poly.pdbx_seq_one_letter_code
_entity_poly.pdbx_strand_id
1 'polypeptide(L)'
;MNNLELEKMANEIRKDIVTAVHSAKSGHPGGSLSSADIFTYLYFEEMNVDPANPKWEDRDRFVLSKGHVAPGLYSTLAEKGYFPKEDLKTLRHTGSYLQGHPDMKHIPGIDMSSGSLAVSYTHL
;
A
#
# COMPACT_ATOMS: atom_id res chain seq x y z
N MET A 1 -1.54 19.46 -2.59
CA MET A 1 -2.54 19.16 -3.65
C MET A 1 -3.87 19.79 -3.31
N ASN A 2 -4.60 20.27 -4.32
CA ASN A 2 -5.98 20.71 -4.11
C ASN A 2 -6.93 19.51 -4.11
N ASN A 3 -8.21 19.75 -3.79
CA ASN A 3 -9.19 18.65 -3.69
C ASN A 3 -9.34 17.86 -4.99
N LEU A 4 -9.35 18.54 -6.13
CA LEU A 4 -9.49 17.88 -7.42
C LEU A 4 -8.29 16.96 -7.72
N GLU A 5 -7.09 17.41 -7.41
CA GLU A 5 -5.88 16.61 -7.59
C GLU A 5 -5.89 15.40 -6.69
N LEU A 6 -6.34 15.55 -5.44
CA LEU A 6 -6.47 14.42 -4.51
C LEU A 6 -7.51 13.41 -4.99
N GLU A 7 -8.64 13.89 -5.50
CA GLU A 7 -9.68 13.01 -6.05
C GLU A 7 -9.17 12.22 -7.26
N LYS A 8 -8.42 12.88 -8.14
CA LYS A 8 -7.82 12.22 -9.30
C LYS A 8 -6.80 11.17 -8.89
N MET A 9 -5.96 11.50 -7.89
CA MET A 9 -4.98 10.54 -7.37
C MET A 9 -5.66 9.35 -6.72
N ALA A 10 -6.70 9.57 -5.92
CA ALA A 10 -7.47 8.48 -5.32
C ALA A 10 -8.04 7.56 -6.39
N ASN A 11 -8.50 8.14 -7.50
CA ASN A 11 -9.03 7.35 -8.61
C ASN A 11 -7.93 6.52 -9.30
N GLU A 12 -6.74 7.08 -9.48
CA GLU A 12 -5.61 6.33 -10.01
C GLU A 12 -5.23 5.18 -9.10
N ILE A 13 -5.24 5.42 -7.79
CA ILE A 13 -4.97 4.37 -6.80
C ILE A 13 -6.01 3.26 -6.90
N ARG A 14 -7.29 3.60 -7.08
CA ARG A 14 -8.35 2.60 -7.27
C ARG A 14 -8.12 1.75 -8.52
N LYS A 15 -7.70 2.38 -9.62
CA LYS A 15 -7.36 1.64 -10.83
C LYS A 15 -6.20 0.67 -10.59
N ASP A 16 -5.20 1.12 -9.87
CA ASP A 16 -4.03 0.30 -9.53
C ASP A 16 -4.43 -0.89 -8.66
N ILE A 17 -5.31 -0.67 -7.69
CA ILE A 17 -5.81 -1.75 -6.82
C ILE A 17 -6.48 -2.84 -7.66
N VAL A 18 -7.37 -2.45 -8.55
CA VAL A 18 -8.09 -3.40 -9.41
C VAL A 18 -7.10 -4.15 -10.31
N THR A 19 -6.14 -3.43 -10.89
CA THR A 19 -5.12 -4.04 -11.74
C THR A 19 -4.26 -5.05 -10.97
N ALA A 20 -3.80 -4.68 -9.78
CA ALA A 20 -2.95 -5.55 -8.96
C ALA A 20 -3.69 -6.81 -8.52
N VAL A 21 -4.91 -6.66 -8.02
CA VAL A 21 -5.73 -7.79 -7.56
C VAL A 21 -6.08 -8.71 -8.73
N HIS A 22 -6.42 -8.15 -9.87
CA HIS A 22 -6.70 -8.92 -11.08
C HIS A 22 -5.47 -9.72 -11.52
N SER A 23 -4.31 -9.08 -11.55
CA SER A 23 -3.05 -9.74 -11.94
C SER A 23 -2.69 -10.87 -10.98
N ALA A 24 -2.93 -10.69 -9.69
CA ALA A 24 -2.68 -11.70 -8.67
C ALA A 24 -3.72 -12.83 -8.70
N LYS A 25 -4.88 -12.58 -9.29
CA LYS A 25 -6.04 -13.48 -9.29
C LYS A 25 -6.48 -13.86 -7.88
N SER A 26 -6.18 -13.02 -6.92
CA SER A 26 -6.58 -13.22 -5.52
C SER A 26 -6.41 -11.90 -4.77
N GLY A 27 -7.10 -11.77 -3.64
CA GLY A 27 -6.98 -10.60 -2.78
C GLY A 27 -8.34 -10.09 -2.33
N HIS A 28 -8.30 -8.97 -1.60
CA HIS A 28 -9.48 -8.36 -1.02
C HIS A 28 -9.65 -6.93 -1.56
N PRO A 29 -10.28 -6.75 -2.74
CA PRO A 29 -10.37 -5.42 -3.34
C PRO A 29 -11.24 -4.45 -2.55
N GLY A 30 -12.28 -4.93 -1.86
CA GLY A 30 -13.20 -4.06 -1.13
C GLY A 30 -12.54 -3.21 -0.07
N GLY A 31 -11.74 -3.84 0.79
CA GLY A 31 -11.02 -3.12 1.85
C GLY A 31 -10.00 -2.13 1.33
N SER A 32 -9.31 -2.48 0.24
CA SER A 32 -8.38 -1.58 -0.42
C SER A 32 -9.10 -0.38 -1.05
N LEU A 33 -10.18 -0.63 -1.79
CA LEU A 33 -10.94 0.42 -2.45
C LEU A 33 -11.56 1.39 -1.44
N SER A 34 -12.06 0.87 -0.32
CA SER A 34 -12.66 1.70 0.72
C SER A 34 -11.64 2.58 1.43
N SER A 35 -10.38 2.21 1.40
CA SER A 35 -9.30 2.95 2.07
C SER A 35 -8.59 3.94 1.14
N ALA A 36 -8.89 3.94 -0.16
CA ALA A 36 -8.15 4.71 -1.16
C ALA A 36 -8.11 6.21 -0.85
N ASP A 37 -9.23 6.80 -0.43
CA ASP A 37 -9.26 8.24 -0.12
C ASP A 37 -8.41 8.58 1.10
N ILE A 38 -8.46 7.73 2.13
CA ILE A 38 -7.68 7.92 3.35
C ILE A 38 -6.18 7.81 3.03
N PHE A 39 -5.79 6.77 2.30
CA PHE A 39 -4.39 6.59 1.89
C PHE A 39 -3.90 7.78 1.06
N THR A 40 -4.71 8.25 0.14
CA THR A 40 -4.37 9.40 -0.71
C THR A 40 -4.12 10.63 0.12
N TYR A 41 -5.04 10.97 1.02
CA TYR A 41 -4.89 12.14 1.87
C TYR A 41 -3.64 12.05 2.74
N LEU A 42 -3.44 10.91 3.38
CA LEU A 42 -2.30 10.73 4.28
C LEU A 42 -0.96 10.90 3.53
N TYR A 43 -0.78 10.20 2.42
CA TYR A 43 0.51 10.17 1.74
C TYR A 43 0.78 11.39 0.86
N PHE A 44 -0.25 12.04 0.36
CA PHE A 44 -0.07 13.15 -0.56
C PHE A 44 -0.31 14.52 0.07
N GLU A 45 -0.86 14.58 1.28
CA GLU A 45 -1.17 15.85 1.92
C GLU A 45 -0.69 15.94 3.36
N GLU A 46 -1.01 14.95 4.20
CA GLU A 46 -0.82 15.05 5.66
C GLU A 46 0.56 14.62 6.13
N MET A 47 1.03 13.46 5.68
CA MET A 47 2.24 12.85 6.23
C MET A 47 3.52 13.49 5.70
N ASN A 48 4.49 13.65 6.59
CA ASN A 48 5.84 14.06 6.23
C ASN A 48 6.64 12.82 5.89
N VAL A 49 6.73 12.51 4.60
CA VAL A 49 7.45 11.35 4.08
C VAL A 49 8.22 11.74 2.83
N ASP A 50 9.29 11.00 2.56
CA ASP A 50 10.14 11.23 1.39
C ASP A 50 10.43 9.89 0.70
N PRO A 51 9.85 9.64 -0.48
CA PRO A 51 10.12 8.39 -1.22
C PRO A 51 11.58 8.20 -1.58
N ALA A 52 12.33 9.29 -1.76
CA ALA A 52 13.75 9.21 -2.04
C ALA A 52 14.58 8.77 -0.83
N ASN A 53 14.02 8.93 0.37
CA ASN A 53 14.64 8.49 1.62
C ASN A 53 13.64 7.76 2.50
N PRO A 54 13.26 6.52 2.13
CA PRO A 54 12.18 5.78 2.82
C PRO A 54 12.47 5.50 4.29
N LYS A 55 13.72 5.57 4.71
CA LYS A 55 14.13 5.30 6.09
C LYS A 55 14.44 6.59 6.87
N TRP A 56 14.07 7.74 6.33
CA TRP A 56 14.26 9.02 6.99
C TRP A 56 13.78 8.95 8.45
N GLU A 57 14.65 9.29 9.38
CA GLU A 57 14.42 9.08 10.80
C GLU A 57 13.24 9.90 11.34
N ASP A 58 13.10 11.13 10.85
CA ASP A 58 12.06 12.05 11.32
C ASP A 58 10.75 11.95 10.53
N ARG A 59 10.62 10.92 9.68
CA ARG A 59 9.41 10.74 8.89
C ARG A 59 8.21 10.37 9.74
N ASP A 60 7.03 10.70 9.25
CA ASP A 60 5.79 10.14 9.79
C ASP A 60 5.70 8.66 9.41
N ARG A 61 5.14 7.86 10.30
CA ARG A 61 5.06 6.41 10.12
C ARG A 61 3.61 5.98 10.02
N PHE A 62 3.35 5.05 9.12
CA PHE A 62 2.04 4.47 8.91
C PHE A 62 2.09 2.97 9.15
N VAL A 63 1.16 2.47 9.98
CA VAL A 63 1.05 1.05 10.25
C VAL A 63 -0.31 0.56 9.77
N LEU A 64 -0.30 -0.37 8.81
CA LEU A 64 -1.53 -0.95 8.27
C LEU A 64 -1.96 -2.13 9.14
N SER A 65 -2.85 -1.87 10.09
CA SER A 65 -3.36 -2.89 11.01
C SER A 65 -4.06 -4.03 10.27
N LYS A 66 -4.85 -3.69 9.24
CA LYS A 66 -5.50 -4.68 8.39
C LYS A 66 -4.58 -5.04 7.22
N GLY A 67 -3.58 -5.88 7.50
CA GLY A 67 -2.53 -6.21 6.53
C GLY A 67 -3.03 -6.82 5.23
N HIS A 68 -4.22 -7.43 5.22
CA HIS A 68 -4.82 -7.99 4.02
C HIS A 68 -5.23 -6.91 3.00
N VAL A 69 -5.20 -5.63 3.38
CA VAL A 69 -5.49 -4.50 2.50
C VAL A 69 -4.19 -3.98 1.84
N ALA A 70 -3.18 -4.83 1.77
CA ALA A 70 -1.89 -4.51 1.16
C ALA A 70 -2.00 -3.94 -0.27
N PRO A 71 -2.88 -4.42 -1.15
CA PRO A 71 -3.00 -3.83 -2.50
C PRO A 71 -3.27 -2.33 -2.48
N GLY A 72 -4.07 -1.85 -1.53
CA GLY A 72 -4.32 -0.41 -1.38
C GLY A 72 -3.08 0.36 -0.97
N LEU A 73 -2.37 -0.14 0.02
CA LEU A 73 -1.13 0.51 0.48
C LEU A 73 -0.05 0.47 -0.60
N TYR A 74 0.14 -0.67 -1.27
CA TYR A 74 1.14 -0.78 -2.33
C TYR A 74 0.84 0.16 -3.49
N SER A 75 -0.41 0.28 -3.89
CA SER A 75 -0.82 1.19 -4.96
C SER A 75 -0.50 2.63 -4.58
N THR A 76 -0.77 3.01 -3.34
CA THR A 76 -0.47 4.34 -2.83
C THR A 76 1.04 4.62 -2.83
N LEU A 77 1.83 3.66 -2.36
CA LEU A 77 3.29 3.79 -2.33
C LEU A 77 3.87 3.89 -3.73
N ALA A 78 3.37 3.11 -4.68
CA ALA A 78 3.81 3.17 -6.07
C ALA A 78 3.52 4.53 -6.69
N GLU A 79 2.31 5.05 -6.50
CA GLU A 79 1.93 6.37 -7.00
C GLU A 79 2.74 7.49 -6.33
N LYS A 80 3.11 7.32 -5.07
CA LYS A 80 3.94 8.30 -4.36
C LYS A 80 5.40 8.26 -4.82
N GLY A 81 5.84 7.15 -5.42
CA GLY A 81 7.19 7.03 -5.98
C GLY A 81 8.16 6.14 -5.21
N TYR A 82 7.67 5.30 -4.31
CA TYR A 82 8.54 4.41 -3.53
C TYR A 82 9.11 3.26 -4.37
N PHE A 83 8.37 2.82 -5.38
CA PHE A 83 8.82 1.78 -6.32
C PHE A 83 8.03 1.90 -7.63
N PRO A 84 8.49 1.21 -8.71
CA PRO A 84 7.82 1.33 -10.00
C PRO A 84 6.37 0.83 -9.98
N LYS A 85 5.49 1.58 -10.61
CA LYS A 85 4.07 1.25 -10.71
C LYS A 85 3.84 -0.09 -11.42
N GLU A 86 4.68 -0.42 -12.37
CA GLU A 86 4.60 -1.69 -13.11
C GLU A 86 4.73 -2.91 -12.19
N ASP A 87 5.44 -2.75 -11.07
CA ASP A 87 5.65 -3.86 -10.13
C ASP A 87 4.36 -4.30 -9.45
N LEU A 88 3.31 -3.46 -9.45
CA LEU A 88 2.00 -3.83 -8.91
C LEU A 88 1.42 -5.06 -9.60
N LYS A 89 1.78 -5.30 -10.85
CA LYS A 89 1.31 -6.47 -11.60
C LYS A 89 1.94 -7.77 -11.10
N THR A 90 2.98 -7.66 -10.26
CA THR A 90 3.65 -8.84 -9.68
C THR A 90 3.12 -9.19 -8.29
N LEU A 91 2.07 -8.52 -7.83
CA LEU A 91 1.50 -8.75 -6.51
C LEU A 91 1.29 -10.24 -6.25
N ARG A 92 1.86 -10.75 -5.16
CA ARG A 92 1.77 -12.14 -4.72
C ARG A 92 2.35 -13.18 -5.68
N HIS A 93 3.01 -12.75 -6.75
CA HIS A 93 3.70 -13.69 -7.64
C HIS A 93 4.97 -14.21 -6.97
N THR A 94 5.33 -15.43 -7.30
CA THR A 94 6.57 -16.05 -6.78
C THR A 94 7.77 -15.18 -7.15
N GLY A 95 8.59 -14.85 -6.17
CA GLY A 95 9.78 -14.03 -6.36
C GLY A 95 9.53 -12.52 -6.28
N SER A 96 8.27 -12.08 -6.22
CA SER A 96 7.96 -10.65 -6.04
C SER A 96 8.17 -10.23 -4.58
N TYR A 97 8.66 -8.98 -4.40
CA TYR A 97 8.73 -8.40 -3.07
C TYR A 97 7.37 -7.93 -2.55
N LEU A 98 6.37 -7.80 -3.45
CA LEU A 98 5.01 -7.38 -3.07
C LEU A 98 4.20 -8.58 -2.62
N GLN A 99 4.29 -8.86 -1.33
CA GLN A 99 3.64 -10.00 -0.71
C GLN A 99 2.19 -9.68 -0.33
N GLY A 100 1.42 -10.73 0.02
CA GLY A 100 0.03 -10.57 0.43
C GLY A 100 -0.17 -9.72 1.68
N HIS A 101 0.86 -9.64 2.52
CA HIS A 101 0.88 -8.75 3.68
C HIS A 101 2.15 -7.90 3.63
N PRO A 102 2.09 -6.62 4.08
CA PRO A 102 3.25 -5.74 4.03
C PRO A 102 4.44 -6.27 4.82
N ASP A 103 5.64 -6.15 4.24
CA ASP A 103 6.90 -6.57 4.84
C ASP A 103 7.85 -5.37 4.90
N MET A 104 8.14 -4.89 6.11
CA MET A 104 8.99 -3.71 6.30
C MET A 104 10.44 -3.92 5.88
N LYS A 105 10.90 -5.17 5.80
CA LYS A 105 12.29 -5.48 5.46
C LYS A 105 12.57 -5.41 3.97
N HIS A 106 11.59 -5.71 3.13
CA HIS A 106 11.80 -5.87 1.68
C HIS A 106 11.08 -4.87 0.82
N ILE A 107 10.09 -4.15 1.36
CA ILE A 107 9.28 -3.21 0.59
C ILE A 107 9.59 -1.78 1.00
N PRO A 108 10.11 -0.94 0.09
CA PRO A 108 10.33 0.47 0.40
C PRO A 108 9.04 1.17 0.81
N GLY A 109 9.08 1.91 1.90
CA GLY A 109 7.93 2.67 2.37
C GLY A 109 7.04 1.97 3.39
N ILE A 110 7.25 0.68 3.64
CA ILE A 110 6.53 -0.05 4.68
C ILE A 110 7.23 0.16 6.01
N ASP A 111 6.54 0.80 6.94
CA ASP A 111 7.09 1.14 8.25
C ASP A 111 7.03 0.00 9.26
N MET A 112 6.04 -0.87 9.12
CA MET A 112 5.85 -2.02 10.02
C MET A 112 5.22 -3.17 9.26
N SER A 113 5.80 -4.35 9.40
CA SER A 113 5.21 -5.58 8.85
C SER A 113 3.90 -5.87 9.57
N SER A 114 2.91 -6.35 8.81
CA SER A 114 1.62 -6.74 9.36
C SER A 114 1.19 -8.08 8.77
N GLY A 115 0.13 -8.65 9.31
CA GLY A 115 -0.30 -9.98 8.92
C GLY A 115 -1.79 -10.16 9.03
N SER A 116 -2.21 -11.41 9.25
CA SER A 116 -3.62 -11.76 9.32
C SER A 116 -4.34 -11.00 10.44
N LEU A 117 -5.49 -10.46 10.11
CA LEU A 117 -6.32 -9.74 11.07
C LEU A 117 -6.83 -10.66 12.18
N ALA A 118 -7.08 -11.92 11.85
CA ALA A 118 -7.66 -12.88 12.80
C ALA A 118 -6.72 -13.24 13.95
N VAL A 119 -5.43 -13.24 13.74
CA VAL A 119 -4.36 -13.54 14.71
C VAL A 119 -4.56 -14.79 15.60
N SER A 120 -5.56 -15.59 15.31
CA SER A 120 -5.84 -16.80 16.10
C SER A 120 -4.69 -17.81 16.06
N TYR A 121 -3.90 -17.77 15.01
CA TYR A 121 -2.70 -18.60 14.90
C TYR A 121 -1.70 -18.36 16.02
N THR A 122 -1.75 -17.20 16.68
CA THR A 122 -0.86 -16.86 17.79
C THR A 122 -1.18 -17.65 19.05
N HIS A 123 -2.41 -18.13 19.16
CA HIS A 123 -2.92 -18.82 20.34
C HIS A 123 -3.19 -20.30 20.10
N LEU A 124 -2.93 -20.77 18.90
CA LEU A 124 -3.07 -22.17 18.56
C LEU A 124 -1.73 -22.88 18.67
#